data_986daa7f6d4bf25f890ac788b32fc2a2
#
_entry.id   986daa7f6d4bf25f890ac788b32fc2a2
#
_cell.length_a   1.000
_cell.length_b   1.000
_cell.length_c   1.000
_cell.angle_alpha   90.00
_cell.angle_beta   90.00
_cell.angle_gamma   90.00
#
_symmetry.space_group_name_H-M   'P 1'
#
loop_
_entity.id
_entity.type
_entity.pdbx_description
1 polymer ?
#
loop_
_entity_poly.entity_id
_entity_poly.type
_entity_poly.pdbx_seq_one_letter_code
_entity_poly.pdbx_strand_id
1 'polypeptide(L)'
;MNTKRLLTCAAVIAASTFGATNAQDSEADNAMSFFITSVGSGDGANLGGLAGADAHCQNLAQAAGSRGKTWRAYLSAHATEEMAAIDARDRIGFGPWYNARGVEVASTLNALHSDFMNLGKENSLDENGNTVNGRGDTPNEHDILTGSTLAGNTVDDGDNNT
;
A
#
# COMPACT_ATOMS: atom_id res chain seq x y z
N MET A 1 -4.29 -20.57 -15.53
CA MET A 1 -5.07 -19.62 -14.72
C MET A 1 -4.11 -18.51 -14.30
N ASN A 2 -4.26 -17.31 -14.84
CA ASN A 2 -3.39 -16.18 -14.44
C ASN A 2 -3.89 -15.66 -13.10
N THR A 3 -3.21 -16.00 -12.04
CA THR A 3 -3.47 -15.41 -10.72
C THR A 3 -2.94 -13.98 -10.76
N LYS A 4 -3.83 -13.00 -10.81
CA LYS A 4 -3.44 -11.59 -10.65
C LYS A 4 -2.94 -11.40 -9.22
N ARG A 5 -1.67 -11.13 -9.04
CA ARG A 5 -1.13 -10.74 -7.73
C ARG A 5 -1.25 -9.24 -7.56
N LEU A 6 -1.92 -8.81 -6.50
CA LEU A 6 -2.16 -7.42 -6.16
C LEU A 6 -1.13 -6.93 -5.15
N LEU A 7 -0.93 -5.61 -5.10
CA LEU A 7 -0.04 -4.94 -4.15
C LEU A 7 -0.82 -3.97 -3.27
N THR A 8 -0.30 -3.74 -2.10
CA THR A 8 -0.75 -2.67 -1.22
C THR A 8 0.12 -1.43 -1.42
N CYS A 9 -0.50 -0.31 -1.67
CA CYS A 9 0.18 0.96 -1.93
C CYS A 9 -0.15 1.97 -0.84
N ALA A 10 0.87 2.63 -0.33
CA ALA A 10 0.74 3.70 0.65
C ALA A 10 1.40 4.99 0.16
N ALA A 11 0.78 6.13 0.45
CA ALA A 11 1.39 7.42 0.20
C ALA A 11 2.31 7.81 1.36
N VAL A 12 3.50 8.26 1.02
CA VAL A 12 4.41 8.94 1.96
C VAL A 12 4.07 10.42 1.94
N ILE A 13 3.62 10.94 3.08
CA ILE A 13 3.36 12.37 3.25
C ILE A 13 4.63 13.01 3.81
N ALA A 14 5.35 13.76 2.99
CA ALA A 14 6.42 14.63 3.47
C ALA A 14 5.77 15.90 4.03
N ALA A 15 5.90 16.14 5.32
CA ALA A 15 5.42 17.36 5.96
C ALA A 15 6.29 18.56 5.53
N SER A 16 5.77 19.38 4.63
CA SER A 16 6.33 20.69 4.33
C SER A 16 5.54 21.72 5.15
N THR A 17 6.17 22.28 6.18
CA THR A 17 5.61 23.38 6.98
C THR A 17 5.61 24.68 6.19
N PHE A 18 4.45 25.10 5.67
CA PHE A 18 4.17 26.50 5.38
C PHE A 18 2.75 26.83 5.85
N GLY A 19 2.66 27.75 6.79
CA GLY A 19 1.41 28.20 7.32
C GLY A 19 0.66 29.13 6.36
N ALA A 20 -0.63 28.84 6.18
CA ALA A 20 -1.69 29.82 5.93
C ALA A 20 -3.04 29.12 6.19
N THR A 21 -3.76 29.64 7.16
CA THR A 21 -5.09 29.18 7.57
C THR A 21 -6.13 29.53 6.52
N ASN A 22 -6.76 28.51 5.92
CA ASN A 22 -8.06 28.61 5.28
C ASN A 22 -8.84 27.30 5.48
N ALA A 23 -10.14 27.42 5.73
CA ALA A 23 -11.06 26.35 6.07
C ALA A 23 -11.33 25.33 4.93
N GLN A 24 -10.33 25.01 4.12
CA GLN A 24 -10.32 23.95 3.09
C GLN A 24 -9.45 22.75 3.48
N ASP A 25 -8.84 22.74 4.68
CA ASP A 25 -7.87 21.73 5.08
C ASP A 25 -8.53 20.38 5.47
N SER A 26 -9.84 20.33 5.74
CA SER A 26 -10.49 19.11 6.21
C SER A 26 -10.73 18.05 5.11
N GLU A 27 -10.86 18.44 3.83
CA GLU A 27 -10.98 17.48 2.73
C GLU A 27 -9.62 16.99 2.23
N ALA A 28 -8.58 17.80 2.38
CA ALA A 28 -7.22 17.42 2.00
C ALA A 28 -6.61 16.40 2.97
N ASP A 29 -6.98 16.44 4.24
CA ASP A 29 -6.46 15.54 5.28
C ASP A 29 -6.93 14.10 5.10
N ASN A 30 -8.14 13.89 4.56
CA ASN A 30 -8.72 12.56 4.30
C ASN A 30 -8.58 12.11 2.84
N ALA A 31 -7.75 12.79 2.05
CA ALA A 31 -7.48 12.35 0.68
C ALA A 31 -6.77 11.00 0.68
N MET A 32 -7.18 10.10 -0.23
CA MET A 32 -6.63 8.76 -0.36
C MET A 32 -5.10 8.73 -0.15
N SER A 33 -4.65 7.88 0.77
CA SER A 33 -3.24 7.62 1.07
C SER A 33 -2.91 6.13 1.20
N PHE A 34 -3.89 5.28 0.93
CA PHE A 34 -3.78 3.83 0.94
C PHE A 34 -4.74 3.23 -0.08
N PHE A 35 -4.31 2.22 -0.82
CA PHE A 35 -5.15 1.40 -1.69
C PHE A 35 -4.51 0.03 -1.95
N ILE A 36 -5.30 -0.93 -2.38
CA ILE A 36 -4.86 -2.21 -2.95
C ILE A 36 -4.94 -2.06 -4.46
N THR A 37 -3.92 -2.47 -5.19
CA THR A 37 -3.88 -2.27 -6.64
C THR A 37 -5.04 -2.99 -7.34
N SER A 38 -5.74 -2.31 -8.26
CA SER A 38 -6.81 -2.91 -9.08
C SER A 38 -6.28 -3.93 -10.08
N VAL A 39 -5.00 -3.84 -10.43
CA VAL A 39 -4.31 -4.72 -11.38
C VAL A 39 -2.89 -4.99 -10.91
N GLY A 40 -2.37 -6.18 -11.20
CA GLY A 40 -0.96 -6.51 -11.02
C GLY A 40 -0.08 -5.90 -12.12
N SER A 41 1.25 -6.01 -11.97
CA SER A 41 2.23 -5.53 -12.96
C SER A 41 2.15 -6.21 -14.33
N GLY A 42 1.46 -7.35 -14.41
CA GLY A 42 1.31 -8.12 -15.65
C GLY A 42 2.35 -9.22 -15.83
N ASP A 43 3.40 -9.25 -15.02
CA ASP A 43 4.50 -10.25 -15.08
C ASP A 43 4.61 -11.07 -13.77
N GLY A 44 3.46 -11.51 -13.25
CA GLY A 44 3.39 -12.31 -12.02
C GLY A 44 3.96 -11.58 -10.81
N ALA A 45 4.94 -12.19 -10.15
CA ALA A 45 5.64 -11.60 -9.00
C ALA A 45 6.86 -10.75 -9.40
N ASN A 46 7.20 -10.67 -10.68
CA ASN A 46 8.29 -9.82 -11.16
C ASN A 46 7.82 -8.36 -11.20
N LEU A 47 8.09 -7.63 -10.15
CA LEU A 47 7.69 -6.23 -9.98
C LEU A 47 8.76 -5.23 -10.43
N GLY A 48 9.94 -5.71 -10.86
CA GLY A 48 11.09 -4.85 -11.11
C GLY A 48 11.71 -4.30 -9.82
N GLY A 49 11.67 -5.11 -8.75
CA GLY A 49 12.12 -4.73 -7.41
C GLY A 49 11.24 -3.65 -6.75
N LEU A 50 11.76 -3.04 -5.68
CA LEU A 50 11.04 -1.99 -4.95
C LEU A 50 10.73 -0.78 -5.83
N ALA A 51 11.67 -0.40 -6.72
CA ALA A 51 11.50 0.75 -7.60
C ALA A 51 10.38 0.53 -8.63
N GLY A 52 10.30 -0.66 -9.22
CA GLY A 52 9.23 -1.01 -10.14
C GLY A 52 7.87 -1.08 -9.46
N ALA A 53 7.81 -1.67 -8.26
CA ALA A 53 6.59 -1.70 -7.44
C ALA A 53 6.11 -0.29 -7.06
N ASP A 54 7.03 0.59 -6.65
CA ASP A 54 6.71 1.99 -6.35
C ASP A 54 6.17 2.74 -7.57
N ALA A 55 6.82 2.55 -8.74
CA ALA A 55 6.37 3.14 -9.99
C ALA A 55 4.97 2.65 -10.38
N HIS A 56 4.65 1.37 -10.16
CA HIS A 56 3.32 0.81 -10.40
C HIS A 56 2.27 1.48 -9.51
N CYS A 57 2.51 1.58 -8.20
CA CYS A 57 1.63 2.29 -7.27
C CYS A 57 1.45 3.77 -7.65
N GLN A 58 2.55 4.46 -8.01
CA GLN A 58 2.51 5.86 -8.42
C GLN A 58 1.65 6.06 -9.67
N ASN A 59 1.80 5.19 -10.67
CA ASN A 59 1.04 5.27 -11.93
C ASN A 59 -0.46 5.04 -11.70
N LEU A 60 -0.84 4.03 -10.93
CA LEU A 60 -2.25 3.77 -10.60
C LEU A 60 -2.87 4.93 -9.82
N ALA A 61 -2.19 5.43 -8.79
CA ALA A 61 -2.67 6.57 -8.03
C ALA A 61 -2.84 7.83 -8.89
N GLN A 62 -1.90 8.10 -9.81
CA GLN A 62 -2.01 9.24 -10.74
C GLN A 62 -3.17 9.07 -11.73
N ALA A 63 -3.39 7.86 -12.24
CA ALA A 63 -4.52 7.55 -13.12
C ALA A 63 -5.86 7.76 -12.40
N ALA A 64 -5.93 7.43 -11.11
CA ALA A 64 -7.08 7.68 -10.24
C ALA A 64 -7.21 9.15 -9.78
N GLY A 65 -6.34 10.04 -10.25
CA GLY A 65 -6.43 11.49 -9.96
C GLY A 65 -5.61 11.98 -8.77
N SER A 66 -4.88 11.11 -8.07
CA SER A 66 -4.00 11.53 -6.97
C SER A 66 -2.89 12.45 -7.49
N ARG A 67 -2.72 13.61 -6.87
CA ARG A 67 -1.71 14.61 -7.21
C ARG A 67 -0.90 15.00 -5.98
N GLY A 68 0.37 15.33 -6.21
CA GLY A 68 1.26 15.89 -5.17
C GLY A 68 1.73 14.90 -4.11
N LYS A 69 1.35 13.62 -4.19
CA LYS A 69 1.81 12.56 -3.28
C LYS A 69 2.83 11.65 -3.95
N THR A 70 3.79 11.18 -3.16
CA THR A 70 4.70 10.09 -3.56
C THR A 70 4.13 8.79 -3.03
N TRP A 71 3.88 7.83 -3.91
CA TRP A 71 3.33 6.53 -3.59
C TRP A 71 4.41 5.46 -3.53
N ARG A 72 4.32 4.61 -2.55
CA ARG A 72 5.23 3.47 -2.37
C ARG A 72 4.45 2.18 -2.17
N ALA A 73 4.97 1.12 -2.75
CA ALA A 73 4.46 -0.21 -2.47
C ALA A 73 4.74 -0.59 -1.01
N TYR A 74 3.76 -1.15 -0.33
CA TYR A 74 3.97 -1.85 0.92
C TYR A 74 4.63 -3.20 0.60
N LEU A 75 5.94 -3.18 0.48
CA LEU A 75 6.74 -4.30 0.02
C LEU A 75 8.09 -4.31 0.74
N SER A 76 8.44 -5.45 1.34
CA SER A 76 9.78 -5.70 1.89
C SER A 76 10.69 -6.29 0.82
N ALA A 77 12.00 -6.13 1.00
CA ALA A 77 13.02 -6.77 0.20
C ALA A 77 14.07 -7.43 1.08
N HIS A 78 14.47 -8.65 0.74
CA HIS A 78 15.55 -9.36 1.42
C HIS A 78 16.90 -8.66 1.22
N ALA A 79 17.82 -8.92 2.16
CA ALA A 79 19.20 -8.54 1.98
C ALA A 79 19.82 -9.26 0.76
N THR A 80 20.69 -8.56 0.06
CA THR A 80 21.56 -9.12 -0.97
C THR A 80 23.01 -8.90 -0.56
N GLU A 81 23.97 -9.39 -1.36
CA GLU A 81 25.40 -9.10 -1.11
C GLU A 81 25.69 -7.59 -1.17
N GLU A 82 24.86 -6.82 -1.89
CA GLU A 82 25.07 -5.40 -2.16
C GLU A 82 24.14 -4.49 -1.32
N MET A 83 23.04 -5.01 -0.78
CA MET A 83 22.02 -4.22 -0.06
C MET A 83 21.56 -4.91 1.23
N ALA A 84 21.36 -4.11 2.29
CA ALA A 84 20.68 -4.58 3.48
C ALA A 84 19.19 -4.86 3.20
N ALA A 85 18.57 -5.72 4.01
CA ALA A 85 17.14 -5.93 3.97
C ALA A 85 16.38 -4.61 4.20
N ILE A 86 15.23 -4.47 3.55
CA ILE A 86 14.38 -3.29 3.65
C ILE A 86 12.99 -3.75 4.08
N ASP A 87 12.53 -3.25 5.22
CA ASP A 87 11.22 -3.55 5.77
C ASP A 87 10.14 -2.65 5.15
N ALA A 88 8.99 -3.23 4.80
CA ALA A 88 7.86 -2.48 4.23
C ALA A 88 7.41 -1.36 5.17
N ARG A 89 7.38 -1.61 6.48
CA ARG A 89 6.98 -0.65 7.50
C ARG A 89 7.84 0.62 7.52
N ASP A 90 9.11 0.53 7.15
CA ASP A 90 10.05 1.66 7.18
C ASP A 90 9.95 2.54 5.92
N ARG A 91 9.19 2.08 4.92
CA ARG A 91 9.05 2.75 3.62
C ARG A 91 7.83 3.65 3.50
N ILE A 92 6.81 3.42 4.31
CA ILE A 92 5.47 3.98 4.09
C ILE A 92 5.13 5.20 4.96
N GLY A 93 6.06 5.65 5.83
CA GLY A 93 5.81 6.76 6.75
C GLY A 93 5.05 6.35 8.00
N PHE A 94 4.36 7.30 8.63
CA PHE A 94 3.80 7.11 9.98
C PHE A 94 2.28 7.12 10.05
N GLY A 95 1.59 7.38 8.94
CA GLY A 95 0.14 7.56 8.88
C GLY A 95 -0.31 8.99 9.23
N PRO A 96 -1.62 9.23 9.43
CA PRO A 96 -2.69 8.27 9.20
C PRO A 96 -2.88 7.91 7.73
N TRP A 97 -3.45 6.73 7.46
CA TRP A 97 -3.77 6.29 6.11
C TRP A 97 -5.27 6.20 5.89
N TYR A 98 -5.72 6.66 4.73
CA TYR A 98 -7.12 6.70 4.32
C TYR A 98 -7.29 5.98 2.98
N ASN A 99 -8.34 5.17 2.86
CA ASN A 99 -8.68 4.52 1.60
C ASN A 99 -9.27 5.52 0.58
N ALA A 100 -9.60 5.03 -0.61
CA ALA A 100 -10.14 5.85 -1.70
C ALA A 100 -11.50 6.51 -1.41
N ARG A 101 -12.18 6.12 -0.32
CA ARG A 101 -13.43 6.73 0.15
C ARG A 101 -13.22 7.63 1.38
N GLY A 102 -11.98 7.93 1.73
CA GLY A 102 -11.65 8.77 2.89
C GLY A 102 -11.89 8.10 4.24
N VAL A 103 -12.05 6.77 4.28
CA VAL A 103 -12.16 6.01 5.52
C VAL A 103 -10.77 5.71 6.06
N GLU A 104 -10.53 6.01 7.33
CA GLU A 104 -9.26 5.70 7.98
C GLU A 104 -9.02 4.18 8.01
N VAL A 105 -7.88 3.78 7.46
CA VAL A 105 -7.36 2.40 7.47
C VAL A 105 -6.57 2.15 8.75
N ALA A 106 -5.72 3.08 9.12
CA ALA A 106 -4.96 3.05 10.35
C ALA A 106 -4.47 4.46 10.72
N SER A 107 -4.53 4.80 12.00
CA SER A 107 -4.08 6.11 12.52
C SER A 107 -2.56 6.21 12.68
N THR A 108 -1.88 5.09 12.89
CA THR A 108 -0.44 5.02 13.13
C THR A 108 0.16 3.77 12.54
N LEU A 109 1.49 3.73 12.43
CA LEU A 109 2.23 2.55 11.99
C LEU A 109 1.96 1.33 12.89
N ASN A 110 1.84 1.52 14.19
CA ASN A 110 1.51 0.43 15.10
C ASN A 110 0.06 -0.06 14.93
N ALA A 111 -0.87 0.83 14.68
CA ALA A 111 -2.26 0.45 14.40
C ALA A 111 -2.37 -0.35 13.11
N LEU A 112 -1.61 0.02 12.06
CA LEU A 112 -1.56 -0.71 10.79
C LEU A 112 -1.07 -2.15 10.94
N HIS A 113 -0.21 -2.43 11.92
CA HIS A 113 0.37 -3.75 12.18
C HIS A 113 -0.26 -4.45 13.40
N SER A 114 -1.52 -4.18 13.68
CA SER A 114 -2.24 -4.74 14.82
C SER A 114 -3.69 -5.03 14.46
N ASP A 115 -4.42 -5.65 15.39
CA ASP A 115 -5.86 -5.90 15.26
C ASP A 115 -6.72 -4.60 15.21
N PHE A 116 -6.10 -3.43 15.38
CA PHE A 116 -6.76 -2.14 15.29
C PHE A 116 -6.80 -1.56 13.87
N MET A 117 -6.17 -2.22 12.89
CA MET A 117 -6.30 -1.78 11.50
C MET A 117 -7.72 -2.02 10.98
N ASN A 118 -8.23 -1.08 10.21
CA ASN A 118 -9.57 -1.13 9.63
C ASN A 118 -9.54 -1.63 8.17
N LEU A 119 -8.89 -2.77 7.94
CA LEU A 119 -8.78 -3.44 6.64
C LEU A 119 -9.67 -4.68 6.59
N GLY A 120 -10.97 -4.49 6.75
CA GLY A 120 -11.96 -5.51 6.46
C GLY A 120 -12.39 -5.48 4.99
N LYS A 121 -13.26 -6.41 4.61
CA LYS A 121 -13.78 -6.54 3.23
C LYS A 121 -14.28 -5.20 2.66
N GLU A 122 -15.03 -4.43 3.43
CA GLU A 122 -15.66 -3.18 2.98
C GLU A 122 -14.67 -2.03 2.80
N ASN A 123 -13.52 -2.07 3.47
CA ASN A 123 -12.52 -1.01 3.51
C ASN A 123 -11.27 -1.33 2.68
N SER A 124 -11.15 -2.58 2.19
CA SER A 124 -10.09 -3.00 1.27
C SER A 124 -10.45 -2.57 -0.14
N LEU A 125 -10.07 -1.33 -0.47
CA LEU A 125 -10.45 -0.68 -1.73
C LEU A 125 -9.25 -0.54 -2.67
N ASP A 126 -9.55 -0.59 -3.98
CA ASP A 126 -8.58 -0.21 -5.00
C ASP A 126 -8.44 1.33 -5.12
N GLU A 127 -7.56 1.79 -5.98
CA GLU A 127 -7.31 3.22 -6.23
C GLU A 127 -8.53 3.96 -6.79
N ASN A 128 -9.52 3.25 -7.34
CA ASN A 128 -10.76 3.80 -7.89
C ASN A 128 -11.92 3.74 -6.88
N GLY A 129 -11.69 3.20 -5.68
CA GLY A 129 -12.70 3.05 -4.64
C GLY A 129 -13.58 1.81 -4.78
N ASN A 130 -13.24 0.85 -5.64
CA ASN A 130 -13.94 -0.42 -5.73
C ASN A 130 -13.43 -1.38 -4.65
N THR A 131 -14.33 -2.20 -4.10
CA THR A 131 -13.94 -3.24 -3.16
C THR A 131 -13.15 -4.33 -3.87
N VAL A 132 -11.96 -4.66 -3.36
CA VAL A 132 -11.13 -5.72 -3.89
C VAL A 132 -11.73 -7.08 -3.53
N ASN A 133 -11.74 -8.00 -4.49
CA ASN A 133 -12.21 -9.34 -4.28
C ASN A 133 -11.31 -10.07 -3.26
N GLY A 134 -11.94 -10.76 -2.32
CA GLY A 134 -11.26 -11.51 -1.29
C GLY A 134 -11.61 -12.99 -1.34
N ARG A 135 -11.37 -13.67 -0.22
CA ARG A 135 -11.71 -15.09 -0.07
C ARG A 135 -13.21 -15.30 -0.23
N GLY A 136 -13.58 -16.21 -1.13
CA GLY A 136 -14.99 -16.55 -1.43
C GLY A 136 -15.58 -15.75 -2.60
N ASP A 137 -14.91 -14.74 -3.11
CA ASP A 137 -15.34 -14.02 -4.32
C ASP A 137 -14.87 -14.72 -5.60
N THR A 138 -15.42 -14.29 -6.73
CA THR A 138 -15.03 -14.76 -8.06
C THR A 138 -14.78 -13.57 -8.98
N PRO A 139 -13.54 -13.35 -9.47
CA PRO A 139 -12.33 -14.10 -9.15
C PRO A 139 -11.91 -13.90 -7.69
N ASN A 140 -11.23 -14.90 -7.10
CA ASN A 140 -10.63 -14.75 -5.77
C ASN A 140 -9.26 -14.07 -5.90
N GLU A 141 -9.07 -12.93 -5.24
CA GLU A 141 -7.88 -12.06 -5.32
C GLU A 141 -7.31 -11.75 -3.92
N HIS A 142 -7.49 -12.67 -2.96
CA HIS A 142 -7.09 -12.44 -1.56
C HIS A 142 -5.57 -12.44 -1.32
N ASP A 143 -4.77 -12.92 -2.27
CA ASP A 143 -3.32 -13.01 -2.13
C ASP A 143 -2.67 -11.68 -2.53
N ILE A 144 -2.23 -10.91 -1.54
CA ILE A 144 -1.56 -9.64 -1.74
C ILE A 144 -0.06 -9.84 -1.50
N LEU A 145 0.75 -9.49 -2.49
CA LEU A 145 2.19 -9.62 -2.42
C LEU A 145 2.79 -8.48 -1.57
N THR A 146 3.38 -8.81 -0.43
CA THR A 146 4.02 -7.83 0.47
C THR A 146 5.47 -8.17 0.82
N GLY A 147 5.86 -9.45 0.72
CA GLY A 147 7.17 -9.92 1.19
C GLY A 147 7.40 -9.66 2.68
N SER A 148 6.34 -9.47 3.45
CA SER A 148 6.39 -8.98 4.83
C SER A 148 5.66 -9.89 5.80
N THR A 149 6.16 -9.93 7.02
CA THR A 149 5.45 -10.48 8.19
C THR A 149 4.26 -9.58 8.56
N LEU A 150 3.40 -10.03 9.49
CA LEU A 150 2.32 -9.19 10.04
C LEU A 150 2.84 -7.91 10.72
N ALA A 151 4.07 -7.92 11.21
CA ALA A 151 4.71 -6.74 11.79
C ALA A 151 5.29 -5.77 10.74
N GLY A 152 5.20 -6.09 9.45
CA GLY A 152 5.72 -5.28 8.35
C GLY A 152 7.21 -5.41 8.12
N ASN A 153 7.86 -6.37 8.78
CA ASN A 153 9.28 -6.67 8.58
C ASN A 153 9.45 -7.67 7.44
N THR A 154 10.65 -7.72 6.87
CA THR A 154 11.06 -8.75 5.91
C THR A 154 10.83 -10.15 6.50
N VAL A 155 10.33 -11.10 5.71
CA VAL A 155 10.28 -12.52 6.09
C VAL A 155 11.71 -13.09 6.08
N ASP A 156 11.99 -14.05 6.97
CA ASP A 156 13.29 -14.71 6.99
C ASP A 156 13.48 -15.61 5.75
N ASP A 157 14.72 -15.78 5.28
CA ASP A 157 15.09 -16.58 4.09
C ASP A 157 14.65 -18.06 4.15
N GLY A 158 14.21 -18.54 5.32
CA GLY A 158 13.68 -19.88 5.53
C GLY A 158 12.18 -20.04 5.21
N ASP A 159 11.45 -18.95 5.15
CA ASP A 159 10.03 -18.92 4.81
C ASP A 159 9.88 -18.69 3.30
N ASN A 160 9.69 -19.76 2.53
CA ASN A 160 9.42 -19.73 1.09
C ASN A 160 8.12 -18.97 0.78
N ASN A 161 8.15 -17.66 0.94
CA ASN A 161 7.09 -16.76 0.51
C ASN A 161 7.49 -16.04 -0.79
N THR A 162 7.69 -16.83 -1.81
CA THR A 162 7.79 -16.34 -3.20
C THR A 162 6.43 -16.36 -3.88
#